data_aebc55a6930be6a9bb2c7942bc687910
#
_entry.id   aebc55a6930be6a9bb2c7942bc687910
#
_cell.length_a   1.000
_cell.length_b   1.000
_cell.length_c   1.000
_cell.angle_alpha   90.00
_cell.angle_beta   90.00
_cell.angle_gamma   90.00
#
_symmetry.space_group_name_H-M   'P 1'
#
loop_
_entity.id
_entity.type
_entity.pdbx_description
1 polymer ?
#
loop_
_entity_poly.entity_id
_entity_poly.type
_entity_poly.pdbx_seq_one_letter_code
_entity_poly.pdbx_strand_id
1 'polypeptide(L)'
;MTDVKKNVIVQHSAEKMFDLVDRIEDYPLFLQWCGGSKVIERTSDITRASIHIQYSGVNQSFTTQNTKNHPHRIDLKLIDGPFKVLEGYWIFKSIHDDACSIDFHLHYEFSNFILDKLISPIFNKIANTFVDGFVAQADKIYGKHKL
;
A
#
# COMPACT_ATOMS: atom_id res chain seq x y z
N MET A 1 18.00 -3.15 7.27
CA MET A 1 16.75 -2.37 7.16
C MET A 1 16.62 -1.81 5.76
N THR A 2 15.43 -1.87 5.20
CA THR A 2 15.17 -1.43 3.83
C THR A 2 14.14 -0.32 3.82
N ASP A 3 14.40 0.68 3.00
CA ASP A 3 13.48 1.80 2.76
C ASP A 3 13.09 1.82 1.30
N VAL A 4 11.79 1.94 1.05
CA VAL A 4 11.23 2.15 -0.29
C VAL A 4 10.54 3.51 -0.28
N LYS A 5 10.90 4.35 -1.23
CA LYS A 5 10.33 5.69 -1.38
C LYS A 5 9.86 5.90 -2.80
N LYS A 6 8.62 6.33 -2.96
CA LYS A 6 8.03 6.64 -4.26
C LYS A 6 7.32 7.97 -4.21
N ASN A 7 7.44 8.73 -5.29
CA ASN A 7 6.67 9.95 -5.49
C ASN A 7 6.14 9.95 -6.91
N VAL A 8 4.85 10.21 -7.06
CA VAL A 8 4.20 10.33 -8.38
C VAL A 8 3.18 11.45 -8.34
N ILE A 9 2.93 12.05 -9.50
CA ILE A 9 1.82 12.97 -9.71
C ILE A 9 0.80 12.26 -10.59
N VAL A 10 -0.45 12.26 -10.15
CA VAL A 10 -1.54 11.58 -10.84
C VAL A 10 -2.68 12.53 -11.13
N GLN A 11 -3.42 12.26 -12.21
CA GLN A 11 -4.57 13.06 -12.64
C GLN A 11 -5.88 12.51 -12.02
N HIS A 12 -5.83 12.33 -10.71
CA HIS A 12 -6.98 11.93 -9.89
C HIS A 12 -6.90 12.70 -8.58
N SER A 13 -8.05 12.99 -7.97
CA SER A 13 -8.06 13.73 -6.72
C SER A 13 -7.40 12.97 -5.58
N ALA A 14 -6.92 13.71 -4.58
CA ALA A 14 -6.38 13.13 -3.36
C ALA A 14 -7.41 12.21 -2.69
N GLU A 15 -8.67 12.62 -2.65
CA GLU A 15 -9.76 11.84 -2.06
C GLU A 15 -9.95 10.50 -2.77
N LYS A 16 -9.99 10.49 -4.10
CA LYS A 16 -10.14 9.24 -4.88
C LYS A 16 -8.97 8.29 -4.64
N MET A 17 -7.76 8.82 -4.64
CA MET A 17 -6.58 7.99 -4.42
C MET A 17 -6.50 7.47 -3.00
N PHE A 18 -6.81 8.30 -2.01
CA PHE A 18 -6.88 7.86 -0.62
C PHE A 18 -7.90 6.73 -0.44
N ASP A 19 -9.10 6.91 -0.95
CA ASP A 19 -10.16 5.92 -0.81
C ASP A 19 -9.81 4.61 -1.48
N LEU A 20 -9.13 4.65 -2.63
CA LEU A 20 -8.67 3.47 -3.32
C LEU A 20 -7.63 2.69 -2.50
N VAL A 21 -6.68 3.40 -1.90
CA VAL A 21 -5.65 2.80 -1.05
C VAL A 21 -6.25 2.22 0.24
N ASP A 22 -7.25 2.88 0.81
CA ASP A 22 -7.92 2.41 2.03
C ASP A 22 -8.80 1.17 1.80
N ARG A 23 -9.18 0.89 0.56
CA ARG A 23 -9.99 -0.29 0.22
C ARG A 23 -9.15 -1.56 0.10
N ILE A 24 -8.59 -1.98 1.21
CA ILE A 24 -7.69 -3.14 1.26
C ILE A 24 -8.43 -4.42 0.82
N GLU A 25 -9.73 -4.52 1.05
CA GLU A 25 -10.56 -5.65 0.62
C GLU A 25 -10.53 -5.87 -0.90
N ASP A 26 -10.22 -4.84 -1.69
CA ASP A 26 -10.19 -4.92 -3.14
C ASP A 26 -8.80 -5.25 -3.71
N TYR A 27 -7.77 -5.27 -2.89
CA TYR A 27 -6.39 -5.49 -3.34
C TYR A 27 -6.22 -6.77 -4.18
N PRO A 28 -6.82 -7.92 -3.82
CA PRO A 28 -6.67 -9.12 -4.64
C PRO A 28 -7.24 -8.99 -6.06
N LEU A 29 -8.11 -8.02 -6.29
CA LEU A 29 -8.76 -7.84 -7.60
C LEU A 29 -7.82 -7.24 -8.64
N PHE A 30 -6.77 -6.52 -8.23
CA PHE A 30 -5.90 -5.80 -9.15
C PHE A 30 -4.40 -5.88 -8.84
N LEU A 31 -4.00 -6.35 -7.67
CA LEU A 31 -2.59 -6.53 -7.32
C LEU A 31 -2.22 -8.00 -7.47
N GLN A 32 -1.41 -8.32 -8.47
CA GLN A 32 -1.06 -9.70 -8.83
C GLN A 32 -0.40 -10.48 -7.69
N TRP A 33 0.33 -9.78 -6.83
CA TRP A 33 1.03 -10.38 -5.71
C TRP A 33 0.11 -10.65 -4.51
N CYS A 34 -1.08 -10.08 -4.48
CA CYS A 34 -2.00 -10.23 -3.36
C CYS A 34 -2.93 -11.42 -3.59
N GLY A 35 -2.73 -12.49 -2.83
CA GLY A 35 -3.55 -13.70 -2.91
C GLY A 35 -4.81 -13.63 -2.06
N GLY A 36 -4.92 -12.63 -1.17
CA GLY A 36 -6.08 -12.43 -0.33
C GLY A 36 -5.88 -11.25 0.61
N SER A 37 -6.98 -10.73 1.12
CA SER A 37 -6.96 -9.66 2.11
C SER A 37 -8.25 -9.70 2.93
N LYS A 38 -8.19 -9.13 4.14
CA LYS A 38 -9.34 -9.07 5.04
C LYS A 38 -9.27 -7.82 5.88
N VAL A 39 -10.34 -7.02 5.84
CA VAL A 39 -10.49 -5.90 6.75
C VAL A 39 -11.06 -6.42 8.07
N ILE A 40 -10.31 -6.21 9.15
CA ILE A 40 -10.69 -6.66 10.50
C ILE A 40 -11.54 -5.60 11.19
N GLU A 41 -11.14 -4.33 11.03
CA GLU A 41 -11.84 -3.20 11.63
C GLU A 41 -11.63 -1.97 10.74
N ARG A 42 -12.70 -1.19 10.55
CA ARG A 42 -12.62 0.10 9.84
C ARG A 42 -13.47 1.13 10.57
N THR A 43 -12.82 2.24 10.92
CA THR A 43 -13.48 3.43 11.45
C THR A 43 -13.06 4.63 10.60
N SER A 44 -13.51 5.83 10.94
CA SER A 44 -13.04 7.04 10.29
C SER A 44 -11.54 7.30 10.56
N ASP A 45 -11.02 6.78 11.67
CA ASP A 45 -9.65 7.07 12.13
C ASP A 45 -8.65 5.97 11.84
N ILE A 46 -9.10 4.72 11.76
CA ILE A 46 -8.20 3.58 11.50
C ILE A 46 -8.83 2.57 10.56
N THR A 47 -7.95 1.84 9.86
CA THR A 47 -8.29 0.58 9.20
C THR A 47 -7.26 -0.45 9.65
N ARG A 48 -7.74 -1.57 10.22
CA ARG A 48 -6.89 -2.71 10.56
C ARG A 48 -7.21 -3.84 9.60
N ALA A 49 -6.19 -4.35 8.91
CA ALA A 49 -6.40 -5.33 7.86
C ALA A 49 -5.23 -6.28 7.72
N SER A 50 -5.53 -7.49 7.24
CA SER A 50 -4.53 -8.50 6.90
C SER A 50 -4.39 -8.59 5.39
N ILE A 51 -3.15 -8.76 4.93
CA ILE A 51 -2.82 -8.94 3.52
C ILE A 51 -2.02 -10.24 3.40
N HIS A 52 -2.37 -11.04 2.41
CA HIS A 52 -1.67 -12.27 2.08
C HIS A 52 -0.88 -12.10 0.79
N ILE A 53 0.43 -12.21 0.88
CA ILE A 53 1.33 -12.20 -0.27
C ILE A 53 1.42 -13.61 -0.81
N GLN A 54 1.08 -13.77 -2.08
CA GLN A 54 1.22 -15.03 -2.80
C GLN A 54 1.81 -14.72 -4.18
N TYR A 55 3.14 -14.80 -4.27
CA TYR A 55 3.84 -14.34 -5.46
C TYR A 55 5.26 -14.91 -5.51
N SER A 56 5.64 -15.49 -6.64
CA SER A 56 7.01 -15.98 -6.90
C SER A 56 7.55 -16.91 -5.80
N GLY A 57 6.70 -17.82 -5.31
CA GLY A 57 7.06 -18.77 -4.26
C GLY A 57 6.94 -18.22 -2.83
N VAL A 58 6.67 -16.94 -2.65
CA VAL A 58 6.42 -16.36 -1.34
C VAL A 58 4.96 -16.54 -0.97
N ASN A 59 4.72 -16.96 0.27
CA ASN A 59 3.39 -17.20 0.80
C ASN A 59 3.39 -16.73 2.27
N GLN A 60 3.12 -15.44 2.49
CA GLN A 60 3.21 -14.81 3.80
C GLN A 60 2.02 -13.88 4.02
N SER A 61 1.52 -13.85 5.24
CA SER A 61 0.47 -12.93 5.66
C SER A 61 0.99 -11.96 6.71
N PHE A 62 0.47 -10.77 6.70
CA PHE A 62 0.76 -9.77 7.72
C PHE A 62 -0.45 -8.88 7.96
N THR A 63 -0.52 -8.30 9.14
CA THR A 63 -1.60 -7.42 9.56
C THR A 63 -1.04 -6.07 9.95
N THR A 64 -1.66 -5.00 9.46
CA THR A 64 -1.29 -3.64 9.81
C THR A 64 -2.46 -2.89 10.40
N GLN A 65 -2.13 -1.87 11.19
CA GLN A 65 -3.08 -0.83 11.58
C GLN A 65 -2.70 0.44 10.82
N ASN A 66 -3.65 0.94 10.06
CA ASN A 66 -3.48 2.12 9.24
C ASN A 66 -4.23 3.27 9.90
N THR A 67 -3.50 4.25 10.41
CA THR A 67 -4.07 5.44 11.01
C THR A 67 -4.34 6.45 9.91
N LYS A 68 -5.56 6.96 9.85
CA LYS A 68 -6.04 7.76 8.72
C LYS A 68 -6.28 9.21 9.10
N ASN A 69 -5.86 10.09 8.21
CA ASN A 69 -6.24 11.49 8.20
C ASN A 69 -6.76 11.80 6.80
N HIS A 70 -8.03 11.50 6.57
CA HIS A 70 -8.69 11.62 5.26
C HIS A 70 -8.80 13.08 4.81
N PRO A 71 -8.49 13.37 3.57
CA PRO A 71 -7.96 12.52 2.50
C PRO A 71 -6.45 12.68 2.27
N HIS A 72 -5.67 13.04 3.29
CA HIS A 72 -4.29 13.49 3.11
C HIS A 72 -3.23 12.47 3.49
N ARG A 73 -3.49 11.61 4.48
CA ARG A 73 -2.43 10.77 5.01
C ARG A 73 -2.95 9.45 5.57
N ILE A 74 -2.17 8.39 5.32
CA ILE A 74 -2.35 7.08 5.96
C ILE A 74 -1.00 6.67 6.53
N ASP A 75 -0.94 6.37 7.82
CA ASP A 75 0.25 5.85 8.48
C ASP A 75 0.08 4.34 8.71
N LEU A 76 1.05 3.55 8.29
CA LEU A 76 1.03 2.09 8.37
C LEU A 76 1.92 1.62 9.52
N LYS A 77 1.41 0.69 10.32
CA LYS A 77 2.19 0.07 11.40
C LYS A 77 1.84 -1.40 11.54
N LEU A 78 2.87 -2.22 11.69
CA LEU A 78 2.72 -3.67 11.86
C LEU A 78 1.98 -4.00 13.16
N ILE A 79 1.01 -4.90 13.06
CA ILE A 79 0.35 -5.55 14.20
C ILE A 79 0.87 -6.98 14.34
N ASP A 80 0.95 -7.72 13.22
CA ASP A 80 1.38 -9.12 13.23
C ASP A 80 1.97 -9.48 11.87
N GLY A 81 2.97 -10.34 11.86
CA GLY A 81 3.58 -10.80 10.61
C GLY A 81 5.06 -11.11 10.78
N PRO A 82 5.71 -11.57 9.70
CA PRO A 82 7.10 -12.05 9.74
C PRO A 82 8.15 -10.93 9.75
N PHE A 83 7.80 -9.76 10.26
CA PHE A 83 8.67 -8.60 10.28
C PHE A 83 9.09 -8.26 11.71
N LYS A 84 10.33 -7.81 11.86
CA LYS A 84 10.78 -7.12 13.05
C LYS A 84 10.27 -5.69 13.07
N VAL A 85 10.26 -5.04 11.89
CA VAL A 85 9.74 -3.69 11.68
C VAL A 85 9.00 -3.68 10.35
N LEU A 86 7.82 -3.08 10.33
CA LEU A 86 7.11 -2.70 9.11
C LEU A 86 6.29 -1.46 9.44
N GLU A 87 6.69 -0.35 8.86
CA GLU A 87 6.00 0.93 9.05
C GLU A 87 6.18 1.82 7.83
N GLY A 88 5.29 2.75 7.64
CA GLY A 88 5.38 3.65 6.52
C GLY A 88 4.22 4.60 6.47
N TYR A 89 4.10 5.30 5.35
CA TYR A 89 3.02 6.25 5.16
C TYR A 89 2.72 6.48 3.68
N TRP A 90 1.49 6.92 3.47
CA TRP A 90 1.02 7.51 2.22
C TRP A 90 0.66 8.96 2.50
N ILE A 91 1.12 9.88 1.66
CA ILE A 91 0.71 11.27 1.69
C ILE A 91 0.09 11.61 0.34
N PHE A 92 -1.12 12.14 0.37
CA PHE A 92 -1.87 12.57 -0.82
C PHE A 92 -2.02 14.08 -0.74
N LYS A 93 -1.20 14.78 -1.53
CA LYS A 93 -1.20 16.24 -1.53
C LYS A 93 -1.97 16.75 -2.75
N SER A 94 -3.09 17.43 -2.51
CA SER A 94 -3.89 17.99 -3.58
C SER A 94 -3.12 19.07 -4.34
N ILE A 95 -3.12 18.97 -5.67
CA ILE A 95 -2.57 19.98 -6.57
C ILE A 95 -3.72 20.85 -7.09
N HIS A 96 -4.79 20.19 -7.52
CA HIS A 96 -6.08 20.81 -7.82
C HIS A 96 -7.16 19.72 -7.72
N ASP A 97 -8.40 20.03 -8.10
CA ASP A 97 -9.55 19.15 -7.88
C ASP A 97 -9.39 17.74 -8.47
N ASP A 98 -8.65 17.62 -9.58
CA ASP A 98 -8.49 16.36 -10.31
C ASP A 98 -7.05 15.85 -10.36
N ALA A 99 -6.17 16.35 -9.51
CA ALA A 99 -4.79 15.91 -9.47
C ALA A 99 -4.22 15.98 -8.07
N CYS A 100 -3.32 15.03 -7.77
CA CYS A 100 -2.58 15.04 -6.51
C CYS A 100 -1.17 14.50 -6.70
N SER A 101 -0.30 14.84 -5.75
CA SER A 101 1.00 14.22 -5.57
C SER A 101 0.87 13.13 -4.53
N ILE A 102 1.43 11.96 -4.81
CA ILE A 102 1.44 10.83 -3.88
C ILE A 102 2.87 10.58 -3.44
N ASP A 103 3.10 10.61 -2.13
CA ASP A 103 4.35 10.17 -1.52
C ASP A 103 4.08 8.87 -0.78
N PHE A 104 4.87 7.85 -1.04
CA PHE A 104 4.83 6.58 -0.37
C PHE A 104 6.19 6.25 0.21
N HIS A 105 6.23 5.91 1.49
CA HIS A 105 7.43 5.45 2.16
C HIS A 105 7.10 4.18 2.94
N LEU A 106 7.95 3.17 2.78
CA LEU A 106 7.86 1.93 3.53
C LEU A 106 9.24 1.60 4.08
N HIS A 107 9.28 1.32 5.38
CA HIS A 107 10.48 0.94 6.10
C HIS A 107 10.24 -0.44 6.70
N TYR A 108 11.11 -1.41 6.38
CA TYR A 108 10.88 -2.77 6.85
C TYR A 108 12.17 -3.54 7.12
N GLU A 109 12.04 -4.53 8.00
CA GLU A 109 13.05 -5.55 8.27
C GLU A 109 12.32 -6.84 8.64
N PHE A 110 12.73 -7.94 8.04
CA PHE A 110 12.14 -9.24 8.39
C PHE A 110 12.63 -9.73 9.76
N SER A 111 11.86 -10.64 10.39
CA SER A 111 12.08 -11.05 11.77
C SER A 111 13.33 -11.91 11.98
N ASN A 112 13.88 -12.52 10.90
CA ASN A 112 15.12 -13.26 10.99
C ASN A 112 15.89 -13.20 9.67
N PHE A 113 17.15 -13.59 9.73
CA PHE A 113 18.10 -13.54 8.62
C PHE A 113 17.67 -14.38 7.42
N ILE A 114 17.10 -15.56 7.67
CA ILE A 114 16.69 -16.48 6.60
C ILE A 114 15.53 -15.87 5.80
N LEU A 115 14.53 -15.34 6.49
CA LEU A 115 13.40 -14.66 5.85
C LEU A 115 13.87 -13.42 5.08
N ASP A 116 14.76 -12.65 5.68
CA ASP A 116 15.30 -11.47 5.03
C ASP A 116 16.01 -11.83 3.72
N LYS A 117 16.83 -12.87 3.74
CA LYS A 117 17.58 -13.29 2.56
C LYS A 117 16.67 -13.83 1.44
N LEU A 118 15.65 -14.61 1.80
CA LEU A 118 14.79 -15.29 0.82
C LEU A 118 13.63 -14.45 0.33
N ILE A 119 13.05 -13.63 1.21
CA ILE A 119 11.79 -12.92 0.92
C ILE A 119 12.02 -11.45 0.59
N SER A 120 13.02 -10.82 1.19
CA SER A 120 13.28 -9.39 1.00
C SER A 120 13.41 -8.96 -0.47
N PRO A 121 14.13 -9.69 -1.35
CA PRO A 121 14.22 -9.28 -2.76
C PRO A 121 12.85 -9.24 -3.47
N ILE A 122 11.99 -10.20 -3.16
CA ILE A 122 10.64 -10.30 -3.73
C ILE A 122 9.74 -9.22 -3.14
N PHE A 123 9.80 -9.04 -1.83
CA PHE A 123 9.02 -8.02 -1.12
C PHE A 123 9.42 -6.62 -1.58
N ASN A 124 10.70 -6.38 -1.79
CA ASN A 124 11.20 -5.10 -2.30
C ASN A 124 10.65 -4.80 -3.69
N LYS A 125 10.59 -5.79 -4.56
CA LYS A 125 9.98 -5.65 -5.89
C LYS A 125 8.49 -5.31 -5.76
N ILE A 126 7.76 -6.00 -4.89
CA ILE A 126 6.35 -5.71 -4.62
C ILE A 126 6.19 -4.26 -4.16
N ALA A 127 6.96 -3.84 -3.17
CA ALA A 127 6.88 -2.50 -2.60
C ALA A 127 7.22 -1.41 -3.63
N ASN A 128 8.20 -1.66 -4.49
CA ASN A 128 8.60 -0.71 -5.53
C ASN A 128 7.55 -0.55 -6.64
N THR A 129 6.70 -1.56 -6.87
CA THR A 129 5.64 -1.51 -7.89
C THR A 129 4.26 -1.24 -7.31
N PHE A 130 4.17 -1.09 -5.99
CA PHE A 130 2.91 -0.97 -5.26
C PHE A 130 2.11 0.25 -5.70
N VAL A 131 2.76 1.41 -5.75
CA VAL A 131 2.13 2.67 -6.18
C VAL A 131 1.63 2.56 -7.62
N ASP A 132 2.42 1.96 -8.50
CA ASP A 132 2.06 1.79 -9.92
C ASP A 132 0.77 0.99 -10.08
N GLY A 133 0.57 -0.03 -9.26
CA GLY A 133 -0.66 -0.82 -9.25
C GLY A 133 -1.89 0.01 -8.93
N PHE A 134 -1.79 0.91 -7.96
CA PHE A 134 -2.90 1.82 -7.60
C PHE A 134 -3.17 2.84 -8.68
N VAL A 135 -2.12 3.39 -9.30
CA VAL A 135 -2.29 4.35 -10.39
C VAL A 135 -2.99 3.70 -11.58
N ALA A 136 -2.58 2.49 -11.95
CA ALA A 136 -3.21 1.74 -13.05
C ALA A 136 -4.68 1.44 -12.72
N GLN A 137 -4.99 1.06 -11.50
CA GLN A 137 -6.36 0.79 -11.08
C GLN A 137 -7.21 2.06 -11.07
N ALA A 138 -6.65 3.18 -10.61
CA ALA A 138 -7.35 4.47 -10.64
C ALA A 138 -7.69 4.89 -12.07
N ASP A 139 -6.76 4.72 -13.00
CA ASP A 139 -7.01 5.00 -14.42
C ASP A 139 -8.13 4.13 -14.98
N LYS A 140 -8.18 2.88 -14.54
CA LYS A 140 -9.21 1.93 -14.99
C LYS A 140 -10.58 2.28 -14.44
N ILE A 141 -10.68 2.63 -13.16
CA ILE A 141 -11.95 2.87 -12.47
C ILE A 141 -12.48 4.29 -12.71
N TYR A 142 -11.59 5.26 -12.62
CA TYR A 142 -11.96 6.69 -12.68
C TYR A 142 -11.75 7.31 -14.05
N GLY A 143 -11.09 6.58 -14.96
CA GLY A 143 -10.75 7.04 -16.29
C GLY A 143 -9.49 7.90 -16.32
N LYS A 144 -8.81 7.91 -17.48
CA LYS A 144 -7.68 8.82 -17.72
C LYS A 144 -8.19 10.17 -18.17
N HIS A 145 -7.65 11.23 -17.58
CA HIS A 145 -7.90 12.58 -18.08
C HIS A 145 -7.15 12.80 -19.38
N LYS A 146 -7.86 13.25 -20.39
CA LYS A 146 -7.24 13.66 -21.65
C LYS A 146 -6.81 15.12 -21.52
N LEU A 147 -5.59 15.36 -21.84
CA LEU A 147 -5.04 16.71 -21.92
C LEU A 147 -5.41 17.35 -23.28
#